data_a926d133885b5cd9e620558ef3d835a5
#
_entry.id   a926d133885b5cd9e620558ef3d835a5
#
_cell.length_a   1.000
_cell.length_b   1.000
_cell.length_c   1.000
_cell.angle_alpha   90.00
_cell.angle_beta   90.00
_cell.angle_gamma   90.00
#
_symmetry.space_group_name_H-M   'P 1'
#
loop_
_entity.id
_entity.type
_entity.pdbx_description
1 polymer ?
#
loop_
_entity_poly.entity_id
_entity_poly.type
_entity_poly.pdbx_seq_one_letter_code
_entity_poly.pdbx_strand_id
1 'polypeptide(L)'
;AKVVKLRGAQGQLQPTRVLTGERNELLIDGVDLVLLNPGPTHGSGNLAAWFQPEKLLFSADTVLANAKYGFMPDYHFANFVPFMRGFLDLEWDRFVPGRYEMTDRAGFERGVDLIEAVMTACQQAFVNFVPIWAYEPMKGFCIEQLGAEYGDLDGFEGHIGQMAIRIVHHYLMGGWGLEDTAGHQVLLADQVSL
;
A
#
# COMPACT_ATOMS: atom_id res chain seq x y z
N ALA A 1 1.28 13.21 18.18
CA ALA A 1 2.18 13.87 19.14
C ALA A 1 3.61 14.06 18.60
N LYS A 2 4.24 13.09 17.93
CA LYS A 2 5.60 13.21 17.37
C LYS A 2 5.69 14.25 16.25
N VAL A 3 4.72 14.34 15.36
CA VAL A 3 4.73 15.27 14.22
C VAL A 3 4.64 16.73 14.67
N VAL A 4 3.83 17.00 15.69
CA VAL A 4 3.69 18.33 16.27
C VAL A 4 4.99 18.81 16.93
N LYS A 5 5.70 17.89 17.59
CA LYS A 5 6.99 18.19 18.25
C LYS A 5 8.12 18.51 17.26
N LEU A 6 8.10 17.90 16.09
CA LEU A 6 9.14 18.08 15.05
C LEU A 6 8.99 19.37 14.23
N ARG A 7 7.80 19.97 14.19
CA ARG A 7 7.51 21.14 13.34
C ARG A 7 7.38 22.47 14.10
N GLY A 8 7.66 22.51 15.40
CA GLY A 8 7.50 23.73 16.18
C GLY A 8 6.04 24.20 16.21
N ALA A 9 5.31 23.75 17.18
CA ALA A 9 3.84 23.75 17.22
C ALA A 9 3.16 25.11 17.50
N GLN A 10 3.79 26.23 17.25
CA GLN A 10 3.10 27.51 17.40
C GLN A 10 1.98 27.61 16.35
N GLY A 11 0.74 27.59 16.80
CA GLY A 11 -0.46 27.71 15.97
C GLY A 11 -1.04 26.40 15.41
N GLN A 12 -0.49 25.23 15.73
CA GLN A 12 -1.08 23.94 15.33
C GLN A 12 -2.09 23.44 16.38
N LEU A 13 -3.24 22.96 15.91
CA LEU A 13 -4.21 22.28 16.76
C LEU A 13 -3.61 20.99 17.34
N GLN A 14 -3.76 20.81 18.64
CA GLN A 14 -3.36 19.56 19.30
C GLN A 14 -4.45 18.51 19.13
N PRO A 15 -4.09 17.23 18.92
CA PRO A 15 -5.09 16.16 18.95
C PRO A 15 -5.78 16.13 20.30
N THR A 16 -7.09 16.12 20.29
CA THR A 16 -7.92 16.00 21.51
C THR A 16 -8.18 14.55 21.89
N ARG A 17 -8.00 13.64 20.93
CA ARG A 17 -8.18 12.20 21.12
C ARG A 17 -7.09 11.43 20.37
N VAL A 18 -6.50 10.45 21.02
CA VAL A 18 -5.57 9.49 20.40
C VAL A 18 -6.32 8.17 20.24
N LEU A 19 -6.32 7.64 19.02
CA LEU A 19 -6.87 6.34 18.70
C LEU A 19 -5.76 5.30 18.84
N THR A 20 -6.10 4.13 19.36
CA THR A 20 -5.20 3.00 19.53
C THR A 20 -5.86 1.72 19.02
N GLY A 21 -5.04 0.75 18.60
CA GLY A 21 -5.54 -0.51 18.04
C GLY A 21 -5.81 -0.44 16.53
N GLU A 22 -6.16 -1.59 16.00
CA GLU A 22 -6.33 -1.80 14.56
C GLU A 22 -7.69 -1.31 14.04
N ARG A 23 -8.68 -1.24 14.90
CA ARG A 23 -10.06 -0.83 14.57
C ARG A 23 -10.60 0.12 15.61
N ASN A 24 -11.14 1.24 15.18
CA ASN A 24 -11.77 2.24 16.04
C ASN A 24 -13.11 2.67 15.43
N GLU A 25 -14.19 2.51 16.21
CA GLU A 25 -15.53 2.94 15.82
C GLU A 25 -15.80 4.34 16.40
N LEU A 26 -16.24 5.22 15.55
CA LEU A 26 -16.47 6.64 15.85
C LEU A 26 -17.85 7.05 15.36
N LEU A 27 -18.50 7.88 16.15
CA LEU A 27 -19.67 8.66 15.70
C LEU A 27 -19.25 10.14 15.66
N ILE A 28 -19.20 10.72 14.48
CA ILE A 28 -18.80 12.11 14.28
C ILE A 28 -19.94 12.85 13.57
N ASP A 29 -20.56 13.78 14.28
CA ASP A 29 -21.70 14.59 13.77
C ASP A 29 -22.84 13.74 13.15
N GLY A 30 -23.09 12.57 13.77
CA GLY A 30 -24.14 11.64 13.33
C GLY A 30 -23.72 10.69 12.21
N VAL A 31 -22.46 10.72 11.80
CA VAL A 31 -21.88 9.78 10.81
C VAL A 31 -21.15 8.66 11.53
N ASP A 32 -21.56 7.43 11.26
CA ASP A 32 -20.86 6.23 11.73
C ASP A 32 -19.63 5.96 10.86
N LEU A 33 -18.47 5.96 11.49
CA LEU A 33 -17.17 5.81 10.85
C LEU A 33 -16.35 4.76 11.58
N VAL A 34 -15.79 3.83 10.84
CA VAL A 34 -14.77 2.90 11.32
C VAL A 34 -13.41 3.27 10.74
N LEU A 35 -12.44 3.57 11.61
CA LEU A 35 -11.06 3.75 11.21
C LEU A 35 -10.29 2.45 11.39
N LEU A 36 -9.64 2.01 10.33
CA LEU A 36 -8.82 0.80 10.28
C LEU A 36 -7.34 1.22 10.18
N ASN A 37 -6.53 0.71 11.09
CA ASN A 37 -5.08 0.90 11.09
C ASN A 37 -4.40 -0.42 10.73
N PRO A 38 -3.88 -0.56 9.53
CA PRO A 38 -3.27 -1.80 9.05
C PRO A 38 -1.84 -2.02 9.54
N GLY A 39 -1.32 -1.10 10.33
CA GLY A 39 0.12 -1.03 10.54
C GLY A 39 0.85 -0.41 9.34
N PRO A 40 2.15 -0.67 9.19
CA PRO A 40 2.91 -0.11 8.07
C PRO A 40 2.46 -0.68 6.72
N THR A 41 1.86 0.17 5.90
CA THR A 41 1.49 -0.12 4.50
C THR A 41 2.10 0.94 3.59
N HIS A 42 1.42 2.07 3.38
CA HIS A 42 2.02 3.27 2.82
C HIS A 42 2.42 4.19 3.98
N GLY A 43 3.59 3.93 4.56
CA GLY A 43 4.01 4.59 5.80
C GLY A 43 3.34 4.03 7.06
N SER A 44 3.90 4.38 8.22
CA SER A 44 3.49 3.84 9.52
C SER A 44 2.20 4.43 10.10
N GLY A 45 1.60 5.39 9.45
CA GLY A 45 0.42 6.12 9.93
C GLY A 45 -0.74 6.07 8.96
N ASN A 46 -0.71 5.19 7.98
CA ASN A 46 -1.78 5.08 7.02
C ASN A 46 -3.04 4.53 7.68
N LEU A 47 -4.18 5.10 7.33
CA LEU A 47 -5.50 4.71 7.85
C LEU A 47 -6.45 4.50 6.68
N ALA A 48 -7.37 3.55 6.86
CA ALA A 48 -8.57 3.48 6.05
C ALA A 48 -9.79 3.95 6.86
N ALA A 49 -10.72 4.58 6.18
CA ALA A 49 -11.98 5.02 6.75
C ALA A 49 -13.14 4.31 6.04
N TRP A 50 -13.88 3.52 6.80
CA TRP A 50 -15.04 2.80 6.31
C TRP A 50 -16.33 3.43 6.84
N PHE A 51 -17.10 3.99 5.93
CA PHE A 51 -18.41 4.59 6.17
C PHE A 51 -19.47 3.52 5.91
N GLN A 52 -19.92 2.85 6.95
CA GLN A 52 -20.78 1.67 6.86
C GLN A 52 -22.15 1.96 6.23
N PRO A 53 -22.89 3.01 6.66
CA PRO A 53 -24.20 3.30 6.06
C PRO A 53 -24.12 3.65 4.60
N GLU A 54 -23.07 4.37 4.17
CA GLU A 54 -22.85 4.81 2.80
C GLU A 54 -22.20 3.74 1.93
N LYS A 55 -21.78 2.61 2.53
CA LYS A 55 -21.00 1.54 1.89
C LYS A 55 -19.81 2.08 1.11
N LEU A 56 -19.08 3.00 1.74
CA LEU A 56 -17.93 3.66 1.17
C LEU A 56 -16.68 3.35 1.97
N LEU A 57 -15.63 2.94 1.27
CA LEU A 57 -14.30 2.75 1.83
C LEU A 57 -13.35 3.78 1.25
N PHE A 58 -12.62 4.49 2.11
CA PHE A 58 -11.56 5.42 1.74
C PHE A 58 -10.23 4.93 2.28
N SER A 59 -9.21 4.90 1.44
CA SER A 59 -7.82 4.69 1.90
C SER A 59 -6.85 5.36 0.91
N ALA A 60 -6.23 6.45 1.36
CA ALA A 60 -5.31 7.18 0.51
C ALA A 60 -4.03 6.39 0.22
N ASP A 61 -3.52 6.54 -0.99
CA ASP A 61 -2.24 5.99 -1.43
C ASP A 61 -2.10 4.48 -1.21
N THR A 62 -3.18 3.74 -1.45
CA THR A 62 -3.21 2.29 -1.36
C THR A 62 -3.48 1.68 -2.74
N VAL A 63 -4.65 1.10 -2.96
CA VAL A 63 -5.00 0.51 -4.25
C VAL A 63 -5.46 1.57 -5.23
N LEU A 64 -5.06 1.43 -6.48
CA LEU A 64 -5.52 2.23 -7.60
C LEU A 64 -6.21 1.30 -8.62
N ALA A 65 -7.30 1.76 -9.21
CA ALA A 65 -7.98 1.05 -10.29
C ALA A 65 -7.26 1.16 -11.65
N ASN A 66 -6.12 1.80 -11.66
CA ASN A 66 -5.20 1.94 -12.79
C ASN A 66 -3.79 1.48 -12.35
N ALA A 67 -2.82 1.52 -13.26
CA ALA A 67 -1.44 1.14 -12.97
C ALA A 67 -0.50 2.32 -12.69
N LYS A 68 -1.03 3.50 -12.35
CA LYS A 68 -0.24 4.74 -12.16
C LYS A 68 0.43 4.83 -10.78
N TYR A 69 0.99 3.74 -10.32
CA TYR A 69 1.68 3.67 -9.02
C TYR A 69 2.99 4.39 -9.10
N GLY A 70 3.49 5.19 -9.52
CA GLY A 70 4.79 5.84 -9.45
C GLY A 70 5.88 5.04 -8.72
N PHE A 71 6.78 5.72 -8.07
CA PHE A 71 7.98 5.11 -7.47
C PHE A 71 7.74 4.35 -6.16
N MET A 72 6.59 4.50 -5.51
CA MET A 72 6.18 3.78 -4.28
C MET A 72 7.26 3.74 -3.16
N PRO A 73 7.90 4.86 -2.76
CA PRO A 73 9.07 4.82 -1.88
C PRO A 73 8.77 4.29 -0.47
N ASP A 74 7.56 4.51 0.02
CA ASP A 74 7.16 4.26 1.40
C ASP A 74 6.32 2.99 1.57
N TYR A 75 6.17 2.19 0.50
CA TYR A 75 5.33 1.00 0.55
C TYR A 75 6.01 -0.16 1.27
N HIS A 76 5.28 -0.78 2.19
CA HIS A 76 5.65 -1.98 2.94
C HIS A 76 4.90 -3.19 2.38
N PHE A 77 5.44 -3.80 1.36
CA PHE A 77 4.72 -4.80 0.56
C PHE A 77 4.30 -6.05 1.33
N ALA A 78 5.02 -6.46 2.36
CA ALA A 78 4.64 -7.64 3.14
C ALA A 78 3.28 -7.49 3.83
N ASN A 79 2.95 -6.27 4.29
CA ASN A 79 1.66 -5.99 4.91
C ASN A 79 0.63 -5.45 3.94
N PHE A 80 1.10 -4.88 2.84
CA PHE A 80 0.25 -4.14 1.93
C PHE A 80 -0.83 -5.03 1.33
N VAL A 81 -0.43 -6.14 0.72
CA VAL A 81 -1.37 -7.04 0.05
C VAL A 81 -2.34 -7.72 1.01
N PRO A 82 -1.89 -8.36 2.12
CA PRO A 82 -2.81 -8.94 3.09
C PRO A 82 -3.83 -7.94 3.63
N PHE A 83 -3.41 -6.71 3.87
CA PHE A 83 -4.31 -5.68 4.34
C PHE A 83 -5.34 -5.26 3.30
N MET A 84 -4.92 -5.08 2.04
CA MET A 84 -5.84 -4.75 0.96
C MET A 84 -6.85 -5.89 0.72
N ARG A 85 -6.41 -7.15 0.80
CA ARG A 85 -7.33 -8.31 0.75
C ARG A 85 -8.34 -8.28 1.88
N GLY A 86 -7.93 -7.92 3.09
CA GLY A 86 -8.84 -7.77 4.24
C GLY A 86 -9.95 -6.73 4.03
N PHE A 87 -9.78 -5.75 3.15
CA PHE A 87 -10.86 -4.84 2.79
C PHE A 87 -11.99 -5.51 2.03
N LEU A 88 -11.71 -6.61 1.33
CA LEU A 88 -12.72 -7.39 0.62
C LEU A 88 -13.65 -8.17 1.56
N ASP A 89 -13.31 -8.30 2.83
CA ASP A 89 -14.17 -8.89 3.86
C ASP A 89 -15.19 -7.88 4.43
N LEU A 90 -15.04 -6.60 4.12
CA LEU A 90 -15.93 -5.54 4.56
C LEU A 90 -17.08 -5.32 3.56
N GLU A 91 -18.21 -4.81 4.05
CA GLU A 91 -19.37 -4.46 3.19
C GLU A 91 -19.22 -3.03 2.67
N TRP A 92 -18.77 -2.86 1.46
CA TRP A 92 -18.71 -1.58 0.76
C TRP A 92 -18.91 -1.78 -0.75
N ASP A 93 -19.42 -0.74 -1.43
CA ASP A 93 -19.70 -0.73 -2.86
C ASP A 93 -18.78 0.21 -3.64
N ARG A 94 -18.23 1.22 -2.97
CA ARG A 94 -17.37 2.26 -3.57
C ARG A 94 -16.08 2.44 -2.78
N PHE A 95 -14.99 2.54 -3.53
CA PHE A 95 -13.67 2.80 -2.98
C PHE A 95 -13.12 4.14 -3.46
N VAL A 96 -12.61 4.94 -2.54
CA VAL A 96 -11.96 6.23 -2.80
C VAL A 96 -10.46 6.10 -2.50
N PRO A 97 -9.58 6.15 -3.51
CA PRO A 97 -8.15 5.87 -3.34
C PRO A 97 -7.30 7.06 -2.89
N GLY A 98 -7.89 8.23 -2.70
CA GLY A 98 -7.16 9.46 -2.43
C GLY A 98 -6.53 10.12 -3.66
N ARG A 99 -6.31 9.39 -4.73
CA ARG A 99 -5.80 9.86 -6.04
C ARG A 99 -6.53 9.13 -7.16
N TYR A 100 -6.71 9.80 -8.27
CA TYR A 100 -7.42 9.31 -9.46
C TYR A 100 -8.89 9.01 -9.18
N GLU A 101 -9.50 8.18 -10.00
CA GLU A 101 -10.92 7.91 -9.96
C GLU A 101 -11.29 6.93 -8.84
N MET A 102 -12.50 7.12 -8.32
CA MET A 102 -13.14 6.12 -7.45
C MET A 102 -13.39 4.84 -8.25
N THR A 103 -13.38 3.73 -7.56
CA THR A 103 -13.69 2.43 -8.17
C THR A 103 -14.72 1.65 -7.36
N ASP A 104 -15.23 0.60 -7.96
CA ASP A 104 -16.01 -0.43 -7.29
C ASP A 104 -15.11 -1.55 -6.74
N ARG A 105 -15.76 -2.58 -6.24
CA ARG A 105 -15.08 -3.75 -5.68
C ARG A 105 -14.21 -4.49 -6.69
N ALA A 106 -14.71 -4.64 -7.92
CA ALA A 106 -13.98 -5.36 -8.98
C ALA A 106 -12.72 -4.62 -9.42
N GLY A 107 -12.82 -3.30 -9.60
CA GLY A 107 -11.65 -2.48 -9.92
C GLY A 107 -10.64 -2.41 -8.78
N PHE A 108 -11.10 -2.40 -7.52
CA PHE A 108 -10.23 -2.50 -6.35
C PHE A 108 -9.48 -3.84 -6.33
N GLU A 109 -10.19 -4.96 -6.47
CA GLU A 109 -9.61 -6.31 -6.46
C GLU A 109 -8.58 -6.46 -7.58
N ARG A 110 -8.90 -6.00 -8.79
CA ARG A 110 -7.97 -6.00 -9.91
C ARG A 110 -6.70 -5.20 -9.64
N GLY A 111 -6.80 -4.08 -8.90
CA GLY A 111 -5.64 -3.29 -8.47
C GLY A 111 -4.75 -4.03 -7.47
N VAL A 112 -5.34 -4.81 -6.55
CA VAL A 112 -4.58 -5.69 -5.65
C VAL A 112 -3.92 -6.82 -6.43
N ASP A 113 -4.66 -7.46 -7.34
CA ASP A 113 -4.16 -8.54 -8.20
C ASP A 113 -2.95 -8.09 -9.02
N LEU A 114 -2.98 -6.88 -9.57
CA LEU A 114 -1.83 -6.32 -10.29
C LEU A 114 -0.58 -6.27 -9.40
N ILE A 115 -0.70 -5.81 -8.17
CA ILE A 115 0.46 -5.72 -7.26
C ILE A 115 1.03 -7.10 -6.96
N GLU A 116 0.18 -8.07 -6.67
CA GLU A 116 0.59 -9.48 -6.45
C GLU A 116 1.23 -10.08 -7.70
N ALA A 117 0.67 -9.80 -8.86
CA ALA A 117 1.21 -10.26 -10.14
C ALA A 117 2.61 -9.68 -10.42
N VAL A 118 2.83 -8.38 -10.12
CA VAL A 118 4.16 -7.77 -10.24
C VAL A 118 5.14 -8.38 -9.24
N MET A 119 4.73 -8.63 -8.00
CA MET A 119 5.57 -9.32 -7.01
C MET A 119 5.98 -10.71 -7.51
N THR A 120 5.04 -11.45 -8.06
CA THR A 120 5.29 -12.77 -8.66
C THR A 120 6.22 -12.69 -9.87
N ALA A 121 5.99 -11.72 -10.76
CA ALA A 121 6.87 -11.49 -11.92
C ALA A 121 8.31 -11.14 -11.49
N CYS A 122 8.48 -10.35 -10.43
CA CYS A 122 9.81 -10.06 -9.88
C CYS A 122 10.53 -11.32 -9.37
N GLN A 123 9.82 -12.23 -8.71
CA GLN A 123 10.39 -13.51 -8.28
C GLN A 123 10.76 -14.40 -9.48
N GLN A 124 9.91 -14.44 -10.50
CA GLN A 124 10.19 -15.17 -11.74
C GLN A 124 11.38 -14.58 -12.49
N ALA A 125 11.49 -13.26 -12.55
CA ALA A 125 12.63 -12.58 -13.15
C ALA A 125 13.95 -13.00 -12.51
N PHE A 126 13.98 -13.11 -11.18
CA PHE A 126 15.14 -13.60 -10.45
C PHE A 126 15.53 -15.04 -10.85
N VAL A 127 14.54 -15.94 -10.89
CA VAL A 127 14.76 -17.36 -11.27
C VAL A 127 15.19 -17.49 -12.73
N ASN A 128 14.72 -16.62 -13.61
CA ASN A 128 15.06 -16.61 -15.04
C ASN A 128 16.32 -15.79 -15.36
N PHE A 129 17.10 -15.39 -14.35
CA PHE A 129 18.34 -14.63 -14.53
C PHE A 129 18.18 -13.30 -15.27
N VAL A 130 17.00 -12.69 -15.20
CA VAL A 130 16.80 -11.31 -15.67
C VAL A 130 17.65 -10.38 -14.81
N PRO A 131 18.32 -9.37 -15.40
CA PRO A 131 19.06 -8.37 -14.62
C PRO A 131 18.12 -7.53 -13.73
N ILE A 132 17.74 -8.06 -12.58
CA ILE A 132 16.72 -7.49 -11.69
C ILE A 132 17.04 -6.09 -11.14
N TRP A 133 18.31 -5.68 -11.18
CA TRP A 133 18.77 -4.34 -10.80
C TRP A 133 18.62 -3.31 -11.93
N ALA A 134 18.30 -3.75 -13.15
CA ALA A 134 18.23 -2.90 -14.33
C ALA A 134 16.78 -2.61 -14.73
N TYR A 135 16.47 -1.33 -14.87
CA TYR A 135 15.09 -0.87 -15.13
C TYR A 135 14.49 -1.45 -16.42
N GLU A 136 15.18 -1.30 -17.55
CA GLU A 136 14.63 -1.72 -18.85
C GLU A 136 14.42 -3.23 -18.98
N PRO A 137 15.36 -4.11 -18.56
CA PRO A 137 15.12 -5.55 -18.52
C PRO A 137 13.93 -5.93 -17.65
N MET A 138 13.80 -5.35 -16.45
CA MET A 138 12.68 -5.62 -15.56
C MET A 138 11.36 -5.13 -16.12
N LYS A 139 11.33 -3.93 -16.68
CA LYS A 139 10.15 -3.40 -17.38
C LYS A 139 9.72 -4.31 -18.51
N GLY A 140 10.65 -4.68 -19.40
CA GLY A 140 10.37 -5.55 -20.53
C GLY A 140 9.82 -6.90 -20.10
N PHE A 141 10.44 -7.53 -19.10
CA PHE A 141 9.96 -8.79 -18.53
C PHE A 141 8.55 -8.68 -17.96
N CYS A 142 8.27 -7.65 -17.18
CA CYS A 142 6.92 -7.45 -16.62
C CYS A 142 5.87 -7.19 -17.71
N ILE A 143 6.19 -6.43 -18.74
CA ILE A 143 5.27 -6.22 -19.87
C ILE A 143 4.98 -7.54 -20.58
N GLU A 144 6.00 -8.36 -20.82
CA GLU A 144 5.83 -9.67 -21.46
C GLU A 144 4.94 -10.60 -20.63
N GLN A 145 5.17 -10.66 -19.32
CA GLN A 145 4.44 -11.56 -18.41
C GLN A 145 3.00 -11.10 -18.12
N LEU A 146 2.79 -9.81 -18.00
CA LEU A 146 1.56 -9.24 -17.43
C LEU A 146 0.72 -8.45 -18.45
N GLY A 147 1.30 -8.13 -19.62
CA GLY A 147 0.64 -7.26 -20.60
C GLY A 147 -0.65 -7.81 -21.18
N ALA A 148 -0.78 -9.14 -21.29
CA ALA A 148 -2.02 -9.75 -21.78
C ALA A 148 -3.21 -9.57 -20.81
N GLU A 149 -2.94 -9.50 -19.49
CA GLU A 149 -3.96 -9.41 -18.45
C GLU A 149 -4.19 -7.96 -17.98
N TYR A 150 -3.13 -7.17 -17.87
CA TYR A 150 -3.19 -5.83 -17.26
C TYR A 150 -2.81 -4.69 -18.22
N GLY A 151 -2.45 -4.98 -19.45
CA GLY A 151 -1.97 -3.99 -20.42
C GLY A 151 -3.01 -2.92 -20.80
N ASP A 152 -4.29 -3.18 -20.58
CA ASP A 152 -5.40 -2.22 -20.76
C ASP A 152 -5.52 -1.21 -19.62
N LEU A 153 -4.86 -1.45 -18.46
CA LEU A 153 -4.88 -0.51 -17.35
C LEU A 153 -4.12 0.78 -17.71
N ASP A 154 -4.75 1.90 -17.49
CA ASP A 154 -4.16 3.20 -17.73
C ASP A 154 -2.86 3.36 -16.94
N GLY A 155 -1.79 3.70 -17.65
CA GLY A 155 -0.45 3.88 -17.09
C GLY A 155 0.37 2.59 -16.97
N PHE A 156 -0.12 1.42 -17.37
CA PHE A 156 0.58 0.14 -17.22
C PHE A 156 2.01 0.20 -17.79
N GLU A 157 2.21 0.46 -19.08
CA GLU A 157 3.54 0.48 -19.68
C GLU A 157 4.47 1.57 -19.10
N GLY A 158 3.88 2.68 -18.67
CA GLY A 158 4.63 3.80 -18.12
C GLY A 158 5.13 3.58 -16.70
N HIS A 159 4.45 2.74 -15.90
CA HIS A 159 4.72 2.63 -14.47
C HIS A 159 5.15 1.23 -14.01
N ILE A 160 4.85 0.18 -14.79
CA ILE A 160 5.12 -1.20 -14.38
C ILE A 160 6.60 -1.45 -14.05
N GLY A 161 7.51 -0.84 -14.80
CA GLY A 161 8.94 -0.93 -14.53
C GLY A 161 9.35 -0.27 -13.21
N GLN A 162 8.70 0.83 -12.83
CA GLN A 162 8.95 1.51 -11.56
C GLN A 162 8.46 0.66 -10.38
N MET A 163 7.28 0.07 -10.49
CA MET A 163 6.76 -0.87 -9.51
C MET A 163 7.69 -2.07 -9.33
N ALA A 164 8.10 -2.70 -10.43
CA ALA A 164 8.98 -3.87 -10.41
C ALA A 164 10.33 -3.57 -9.75
N ILE A 165 11.00 -2.50 -10.14
CA ILE A 165 12.29 -2.11 -9.54
C ILE A 165 12.14 -1.78 -8.05
N ARG A 166 11.06 -1.13 -7.66
CA ARG A 166 10.82 -0.82 -6.24
C ARG A 166 10.58 -2.09 -5.42
N ILE A 167 9.81 -3.03 -5.94
CA ILE A 167 9.58 -4.33 -5.30
C ILE A 167 10.89 -5.11 -5.21
N VAL A 168 11.68 -5.16 -6.28
CA VAL A 168 12.99 -5.81 -6.27
C VAL A 168 13.91 -5.20 -5.23
N HIS A 169 14.02 -3.87 -5.17
CA HIS A 169 14.87 -3.20 -4.17
C HIS A 169 14.41 -3.50 -2.74
N HIS A 170 13.11 -3.59 -2.54
CA HIS A 170 12.58 -3.85 -1.22
C HIS A 170 12.82 -5.30 -0.77
N TYR A 171 12.50 -6.26 -1.61
CA TYR A 171 12.55 -7.68 -1.27
C TYR A 171 13.88 -8.37 -1.60
N LEU A 172 14.44 -8.12 -2.76
CA LEU A 172 15.54 -8.92 -3.28
C LEU A 172 16.93 -8.34 -2.99
N MET A 173 17.01 -7.07 -2.59
CA MET A 173 18.28 -6.39 -2.30
C MET A 173 18.43 -5.99 -0.83
N GLY A 174 17.78 -6.69 0.10
CA GLY A 174 17.96 -6.51 1.54
C GLY A 174 16.72 -6.16 2.33
N GLY A 175 15.57 -6.00 1.68
CA GLY A 175 14.28 -5.76 2.33
C GLY A 175 13.60 -7.02 2.88
N TRP A 176 14.01 -8.19 2.43
CA TRP A 176 13.46 -9.46 2.89
C TRP A 176 13.67 -9.68 4.38
N GLY A 177 12.61 -10.00 5.07
CA GLY A 177 12.64 -10.25 6.51
C GLY A 177 12.62 -8.99 7.37
N LEU A 178 12.84 -7.81 6.79
CA LEU A 178 12.65 -6.54 7.51
C LEU A 178 11.17 -6.12 7.57
N GLU A 179 10.31 -6.81 6.86
CA GLU A 179 8.89 -6.49 6.72
C GLU A 179 7.96 -7.41 7.48
N ASP A 180 8.47 -8.45 8.06
CA ASP A 180 7.75 -9.15 9.12
C ASP A 180 7.62 -8.18 10.29
N THR A 181 6.52 -7.48 10.29
CA THR A 181 6.32 -6.25 11.06
C THR A 181 6.45 -6.42 12.54
N ALA A 182 6.04 -7.53 13.08
CA ALA A 182 6.20 -7.79 14.50
C ALA A 182 7.67 -8.05 14.84
N GLY A 183 8.36 -8.88 14.06
CA GLY A 183 9.77 -9.18 14.24
C GLY A 183 10.69 -8.01 13.90
N HIS A 184 10.36 -7.26 12.84
CA HIS A 184 11.16 -6.11 12.42
C HIS A 184 11.15 -4.95 13.42
N GLN A 185 10.01 -4.63 13.98
CA GLN A 185 9.93 -3.59 15.00
C GLN A 185 10.70 -3.95 16.27
N VAL A 186 10.73 -5.22 16.64
CA VAL A 186 11.51 -5.71 17.76
C VAL A 186 13.01 -5.62 17.46
N LEU A 187 13.44 -6.06 16.28
CA LEU A 187 14.86 -6.01 15.88
C LEU A 187 15.40 -4.57 15.82
N LEU A 188 14.62 -3.62 15.30
CA LEU A 188 15.03 -2.22 15.29
C LEU A 188 15.08 -1.61 16.70
N ALA A 189 14.17 -1.98 17.58
CA ALA A 189 14.17 -1.54 18.96
C ALA A 189 15.42 -2.05 19.70
N ASP A 190 15.79 -3.29 19.49
CA ASP A 190 16.98 -3.90 20.10
C ASP A 190 18.30 -3.33 19.54
N GLN A 191 18.32 -2.92 18.27
CA GLN A 191 19.48 -2.29 17.64
C GLN A 191 19.68 -0.84 18.01
N VAL A 192 18.63 -0.12 18.39
CA VAL A 192 18.69 1.28 18.83
C VAL A 192 19.00 1.41 20.32
N SER A 193 19.04 0.29 21.05
CA SER A 193 19.41 0.26 22.48
C SER A 193 20.94 0.11 22.72
N LEU A 194 21.74 0.23 21.67
CA LEU A 194 23.19 0.31 21.71
C LEU A 194 23.64 1.75 21.60
#